data_dd0d63d95c8a33c2564677a4562a2cc3
#
_entry.id   dd0d63d95c8a33c2564677a4562a2cc3
#
_cell.length_a   1.000
_cell.length_b   1.000
_cell.length_c   1.000
_cell.angle_alpha   90.00
_cell.angle_beta   90.00
_cell.angle_gamma   90.00
#
_symmetry.space_group_name_H-M   'P 1'
#
loop_
_entity.id
_entity.type
_entity.pdbx_description
1 polymer ?
#
loop_
_entity_poly.entity_id
_entity_poly.type
_entity_poly.pdbx_seq_one_letter_code
_entity_poly.pdbx_strand_id
1 'polypeptide(L)'
;MSQNGQVTTRGDLVRAAVLGLLGTRGPSSRAEIARSLGVSPATVTQTTKELLARELVTELESVPSQGGRPARLLGLVRTAGGAIGAKVTADHVALVSVDLDGTVRSSRTVPFDPAHPSALDALCDILRAAVDAHDGHLLGVGVGLPGAVDSQASGVVDAPTLGWDRAPVGPRLRDALGVPVLVDNDVNTLAAAESVYGIGRRHSSYLVVTIGRGIGCGIVTQGSVSRGAHGGAGEIGHIPVTVDGPVCGCGNTGCLEAHIGESGLLAAARATGVVGPDAGMTELAAAAHAGEERARAVYAEAGRLLGRGLSGVVHILDPELIVLMGEGMTEWTFWQGGFEESFRRHLMPARRGVPYVTESWTESQWAVGAACLVLASSFDADTAGEQGELVRARLQDVATAGAR
;
A
#
# COMPACT_ATOMS: atom_id res chain seq x y z
N MET A 1 23.46 -25.62 12.65
CA MET A 1 22.50 -26.64 12.20
C MET A 1 21.98 -26.18 10.86
N SER A 2 22.17 -26.97 9.81
CA SER A 2 21.96 -26.60 8.41
C SER A 2 20.51 -26.26 8.16
N GLN A 3 20.22 -25.01 7.76
CA GLN A 3 18.95 -24.65 7.15
C GLN A 3 19.01 -25.11 5.69
N ASN A 4 18.21 -26.13 5.36
CA ASN A 4 17.91 -26.50 3.98
C ASN A 4 17.10 -25.35 3.37
N GLY A 5 17.74 -24.46 2.65
CA GLY A 5 17.06 -23.56 1.72
C GLY A 5 16.36 -24.44 0.67
N GLN A 6 15.04 -24.57 0.77
CA GLN A 6 14.25 -25.22 -0.28
C GLN A 6 14.39 -24.39 -1.56
N VAL A 7 15.05 -24.95 -2.56
CA VAL A 7 15.16 -24.34 -3.89
C VAL A 7 13.74 -24.22 -4.46
N THR A 8 13.26 -23.00 -4.70
CA THR A 8 11.97 -22.74 -5.35
C THR A 8 11.92 -23.44 -6.70
N THR A 9 11.04 -24.40 -6.85
CA THR A 9 10.93 -25.16 -8.08
C THR A 9 10.10 -24.41 -9.12
N ARG A 10 10.25 -24.73 -10.42
CA ARG A 10 9.39 -24.18 -11.47
C ARG A 10 7.91 -24.44 -11.22
N GLY A 11 7.57 -25.53 -10.55
CA GLY A 11 6.21 -25.85 -10.12
C GLY A 11 5.68 -24.89 -9.05
N ASP A 12 6.54 -24.46 -8.11
CA ASP A 12 6.18 -23.49 -7.08
C ASP A 12 5.88 -22.12 -7.69
N LEU A 13 6.68 -21.70 -8.66
CA LEU A 13 6.46 -20.45 -9.40
C LEU A 13 5.12 -20.45 -10.13
N VAL A 14 4.76 -21.55 -10.80
CA VAL A 14 3.47 -21.65 -11.50
C VAL A 14 2.31 -21.68 -10.52
N ARG A 15 2.44 -22.36 -9.37
CA ARG A 15 1.41 -22.35 -8.31
C ARG A 15 1.17 -20.95 -7.77
N ALA A 16 2.23 -20.23 -7.42
CA ALA A 16 2.15 -18.85 -6.97
C ALA A 16 1.50 -17.95 -8.03
N ALA A 17 1.91 -18.07 -9.30
CA ALA A 17 1.33 -17.28 -10.39
C ALA A 17 -0.17 -17.57 -10.62
N VAL A 18 -0.61 -18.84 -10.49
CA VAL A 18 -2.04 -19.19 -10.59
C VAL A 18 -2.84 -18.57 -9.42
N LEU A 19 -2.35 -18.70 -8.19
CA LEU A 19 -2.99 -18.09 -7.03
C LEU A 19 -3.00 -16.56 -7.15
N GLY A 20 -1.90 -15.95 -7.58
CA GLY A 20 -1.80 -14.52 -7.83
C GLY A 20 -2.81 -14.04 -8.88
N LEU A 21 -2.96 -14.77 -9.99
CA LEU A 21 -3.94 -14.43 -11.02
C LEU A 21 -5.38 -14.51 -10.47
N LEU A 22 -5.70 -15.56 -9.73
CA LEU A 22 -7.03 -15.73 -9.14
C LEU A 22 -7.31 -14.69 -8.04
N GLY A 23 -6.30 -14.34 -7.24
CA GLY A 23 -6.39 -13.30 -6.20
C GLY A 23 -6.58 -11.91 -6.78
N THR A 24 -5.82 -11.59 -7.82
CA THR A 24 -5.81 -10.25 -8.43
C THR A 24 -6.91 -10.04 -9.46
N ARG A 25 -7.20 -11.02 -10.31
CA ARG A 25 -8.20 -10.90 -11.40
C ARG A 25 -9.56 -11.48 -11.06
N GLY A 26 -9.64 -12.23 -9.94
CA GLY A 26 -10.84 -12.97 -9.57
C GLY A 26 -11.00 -14.29 -10.32
N PRO A 27 -12.20 -14.91 -10.22
CA PRO A 27 -12.47 -16.22 -10.81
C PRO A 27 -12.15 -16.28 -12.31
N SER A 28 -11.42 -17.31 -12.72
CA SER A 28 -10.94 -17.48 -14.09
C SER A 28 -11.00 -18.95 -14.52
N SER A 29 -11.25 -19.19 -15.81
CA SER A 29 -11.19 -20.53 -16.38
C SER A 29 -9.73 -21.00 -16.58
N ARG A 30 -9.53 -22.34 -16.64
CA ARG A 30 -8.20 -22.91 -16.92
C ARG A 30 -7.60 -22.38 -18.23
N ALA A 31 -8.43 -22.12 -19.24
CA ALA A 31 -8.00 -21.59 -20.52
C ALA A 31 -7.53 -20.12 -20.42
N GLU A 32 -8.22 -19.30 -19.63
CA GLU A 32 -7.81 -17.91 -19.35
C GLU A 32 -6.51 -17.87 -18.54
N ILE A 33 -6.40 -18.72 -17.50
CA ILE A 33 -5.17 -18.87 -16.71
C ILE A 33 -3.99 -19.24 -17.61
N ALA A 34 -4.14 -20.25 -18.48
CA ALA A 34 -3.09 -20.69 -19.40
C ALA A 34 -2.64 -19.56 -20.33
N ARG A 35 -3.59 -18.81 -20.90
CA ARG A 35 -3.34 -17.68 -21.78
C ARG A 35 -2.65 -16.52 -21.05
N SER A 36 -3.13 -16.18 -19.88
CA SER A 36 -2.60 -15.05 -19.08
C SER A 36 -1.18 -15.30 -18.57
N LEU A 37 -0.88 -16.54 -18.18
CA LEU A 37 0.44 -16.90 -17.65
C LEU A 37 1.43 -17.39 -18.72
N GLY A 38 0.99 -17.56 -19.97
CA GLY A 38 1.84 -18.09 -21.06
C GLY A 38 2.33 -19.53 -20.82
N VAL A 39 1.56 -20.33 -20.05
CA VAL A 39 1.90 -21.73 -19.76
C VAL A 39 0.99 -22.71 -20.49
N SER A 40 1.44 -23.97 -20.63
CA SER A 40 0.66 -24.97 -21.34
C SER A 40 -0.66 -25.31 -20.60
N PRO A 41 -1.76 -25.65 -21.32
CA PRO A 41 -3.00 -26.12 -20.69
C PRO A 41 -2.80 -27.35 -19.80
N ALA A 42 -1.86 -28.22 -20.12
CA ALA A 42 -1.52 -29.40 -19.31
C ALA A 42 -0.91 -28.97 -17.97
N THR A 43 0.00 -28.00 -17.98
CA THR A 43 0.60 -27.42 -16.76
C THR A 43 -0.49 -26.82 -15.87
N VAL A 44 -1.40 -25.99 -16.43
CA VAL A 44 -2.50 -25.40 -15.66
C VAL A 44 -3.41 -26.47 -15.07
N THR A 45 -3.73 -27.52 -15.85
CA THR A 45 -4.59 -28.61 -15.37
C THR A 45 -3.95 -29.34 -14.19
N GLN A 46 -2.66 -29.63 -14.25
CA GLN A 46 -1.93 -30.28 -13.17
C GLN A 46 -1.86 -29.37 -11.94
N THR A 47 -1.44 -28.10 -12.12
CA THR A 47 -1.33 -27.13 -11.02
C THR A 47 -2.68 -26.89 -10.34
N THR A 48 -3.74 -26.68 -11.11
CA THR A 48 -5.08 -26.45 -10.53
C THR A 48 -5.63 -27.68 -9.82
N LYS A 49 -5.31 -28.90 -10.28
CA LYS A 49 -5.65 -30.13 -9.56
C LYS A 49 -4.97 -30.20 -8.18
N GLU A 50 -3.71 -29.80 -8.10
CA GLU A 50 -2.98 -29.75 -6.83
C GLU A 50 -3.56 -28.68 -5.89
N LEU A 51 -3.89 -27.49 -6.42
CA LEU A 51 -4.49 -26.40 -5.64
C LEU A 51 -5.90 -26.73 -5.14
N LEU A 52 -6.72 -27.44 -5.93
CA LEU A 52 -8.02 -27.96 -5.53
C LEU A 52 -7.89 -29.01 -4.41
N ALA A 53 -6.93 -29.95 -4.55
CA ALA A 53 -6.68 -30.96 -3.53
C ALA A 53 -6.17 -30.36 -2.19
N ARG A 54 -5.61 -29.16 -2.24
CA ARG A 54 -5.15 -28.39 -1.06
C ARG A 54 -6.17 -27.40 -0.55
N GLU A 55 -7.36 -27.37 -1.10
CA GLU A 55 -8.43 -26.42 -0.75
C GLU A 55 -8.01 -24.93 -0.82
N LEU A 56 -7.00 -24.62 -1.64
CA LEU A 56 -6.59 -23.24 -1.92
C LEU A 56 -7.43 -22.61 -3.03
N VAL A 57 -8.01 -23.43 -3.89
CA VAL A 57 -8.85 -23.05 -5.02
C VAL A 57 -10.12 -23.91 -4.98
N THR A 58 -11.23 -23.34 -5.42
CA THR A 58 -12.52 -24.06 -5.57
C THR A 58 -13.06 -23.91 -6.99
N GLU A 59 -13.86 -24.87 -7.43
CA GLU A 59 -14.61 -24.77 -8.68
C GLU A 59 -15.92 -24.02 -8.41
N LEU A 60 -16.16 -22.97 -9.18
CA LEU A 60 -17.39 -22.18 -9.17
C LEU A 60 -18.32 -22.60 -10.30
N GLU A 61 -19.54 -22.06 -10.29
CA GLU A 61 -20.53 -22.34 -11.31
C GLU A 61 -20.03 -22.00 -12.73
N SER A 62 -20.54 -22.75 -13.71
CA SER A 62 -20.14 -22.61 -15.12
C SER A 62 -20.72 -21.33 -15.70
N VAL A 63 -19.89 -20.54 -16.38
CA VAL A 63 -20.34 -19.38 -17.16
C VAL A 63 -20.54 -19.83 -18.61
N PRO A 64 -21.67 -19.42 -19.28
CA PRO A 64 -21.86 -19.68 -20.71
C PRO A 64 -20.69 -19.11 -21.51
N SER A 65 -20.05 -19.93 -22.34
CA SER A 65 -18.98 -19.45 -23.22
C SER A 65 -19.60 -18.86 -24.51
N GLN A 66 -19.02 -17.81 -25.05
CA GLN A 66 -19.38 -17.29 -26.36
C GLN A 66 -18.93 -18.28 -27.44
N GLY A 67 -19.75 -19.32 -27.69
CA GLY A 67 -19.57 -20.27 -28.78
C GLY A 67 -18.80 -21.56 -28.47
N GLY A 68 -18.62 -21.94 -27.18
CA GLY A 68 -17.97 -23.20 -26.76
C GLY A 68 -18.67 -23.89 -25.59
N ARG A 69 -18.12 -25.04 -25.12
CA ARG A 69 -18.59 -25.74 -23.94
C ARG A 69 -18.49 -24.82 -22.72
N PRO A 70 -19.51 -24.76 -21.82
CA PRO A 70 -19.45 -23.98 -20.60
C PRO A 70 -18.14 -24.22 -19.84
N ALA A 71 -17.43 -23.16 -19.51
CA ALA A 71 -16.16 -23.27 -18.78
C ALA A 71 -16.42 -23.16 -17.27
N ARG A 72 -15.88 -24.11 -16.51
CA ARG A 72 -15.86 -23.99 -15.05
C ARG A 72 -14.84 -22.94 -14.63
N LEU A 73 -15.26 -21.98 -13.83
CA LEU A 73 -14.38 -21.00 -13.23
C LEU A 73 -13.73 -21.58 -11.97
N LEU A 74 -12.50 -21.18 -11.74
CA LEU A 74 -11.75 -21.43 -10.51
C LEU A 74 -11.66 -20.13 -9.73
N GLY A 75 -11.91 -20.17 -8.43
CA GLY A 75 -11.75 -19.05 -7.51
C GLY A 75 -10.88 -19.43 -6.32
N LEU A 76 -10.28 -18.44 -5.65
CA LEU A 76 -9.58 -18.66 -4.39
C LEU A 76 -10.58 -19.13 -3.30
N VAL A 77 -10.13 -20.03 -2.44
CA VAL A 77 -10.80 -20.28 -1.15
C VAL A 77 -10.37 -19.15 -0.21
N ARG A 78 -11.26 -18.18 -0.03
CA ARG A 78 -11.01 -16.97 0.73
C ARG A 78 -10.38 -17.24 2.11
N THR A 79 -10.93 -18.23 2.81
CA THR A 79 -10.54 -18.60 4.18
C THR A 79 -9.33 -19.52 4.26
N ALA A 80 -8.70 -19.89 3.13
CA ALA A 80 -7.52 -20.75 3.11
C ALA A 80 -6.30 -20.11 3.78
N GLY A 81 -6.30 -18.80 3.94
CA GLY A 81 -5.27 -18.07 4.65
C GLY A 81 -5.70 -16.63 4.89
N GLY A 82 -5.01 -15.95 5.76
CA GLY A 82 -5.25 -14.54 6.03
C GLY A 82 -3.98 -13.82 6.46
N ALA A 83 -4.06 -12.51 6.54
CA ALA A 83 -2.99 -11.64 7.00
C ALA A 83 -3.49 -10.64 8.03
N ILE A 84 -2.60 -10.20 8.92
CA ILE A 84 -2.82 -9.05 9.78
C ILE A 84 -2.06 -7.88 9.18
N GLY A 85 -2.71 -6.74 9.06
CA GLY A 85 -2.09 -5.47 8.70
C GLY A 85 -2.12 -4.49 9.86
N ALA A 86 -1.02 -3.80 10.05
CA ALA A 86 -0.88 -2.77 11.07
C ALA A 86 -0.36 -1.47 10.45
N LYS A 87 -1.04 -0.37 10.69
CA LYS A 87 -0.53 1.00 10.46
C LYS A 87 -0.12 1.58 11.79
N VAL A 88 1.17 1.92 11.91
CA VAL A 88 1.69 2.63 13.08
C VAL A 88 1.66 4.13 12.82
N THR A 89 1.10 4.89 13.75
CA THR A 89 1.05 6.36 13.73
C THR A 89 1.68 6.95 14.99
N ALA A 90 1.67 8.26 15.12
CA ALA A 90 2.23 8.95 16.28
C ALA A 90 1.37 8.82 17.57
N ASP A 91 0.14 8.32 17.48
CA ASP A 91 -0.82 8.28 18.58
C ASP A 91 -1.59 6.95 18.69
N HIS A 92 -1.55 6.12 17.67
CA HIS A 92 -2.26 4.83 17.66
C HIS A 92 -1.65 3.81 16.69
N VAL A 93 -2.09 2.56 16.82
CA VAL A 93 -1.91 1.49 15.83
C VAL A 93 -3.28 1.09 15.30
N ALA A 94 -3.52 1.29 13.99
CA ALA A 94 -4.69 0.75 13.32
C ALA A 94 -4.39 -0.65 12.82
N LEU A 95 -5.28 -1.60 13.11
CA LEU A 95 -5.12 -3.03 12.83
C LEU A 95 -6.28 -3.52 11.99
N VAL A 96 -5.99 -4.38 11.02
CA VAL A 96 -6.98 -5.17 10.30
C VAL A 96 -6.58 -6.63 10.25
N SER A 97 -7.55 -7.51 10.22
CA SER A 97 -7.40 -8.91 9.80
C SER A 97 -8.10 -9.08 8.47
N VAL A 98 -7.43 -9.66 7.50
CA VAL A 98 -7.96 -9.86 6.14
C VAL A 98 -7.85 -11.31 5.71
N ASP A 99 -8.79 -11.74 4.85
CA ASP A 99 -8.75 -13.02 4.15
C ASP A 99 -7.75 -12.99 2.97
N LEU A 100 -7.52 -14.16 2.38
CA LEU A 100 -6.61 -14.32 1.23
C LEU A 100 -7.01 -13.50 0.00
N ASP A 101 -8.27 -13.13 -0.14
CA ASP A 101 -8.82 -12.27 -1.20
C ASP A 101 -8.83 -10.78 -0.85
N GLY A 102 -8.27 -10.39 0.30
CA GLY A 102 -8.24 -9.01 0.78
C GLY A 102 -9.50 -8.56 1.53
N THR A 103 -10.51 -9.43 1.70
CA THR A 103 -11.72 -9.08 2.45
C THR A 103 -11.39 -8.84 3.92
N VAL A 104 -11.78 -7.67 4.44
CA VAL A 104 -11.57 -7.31 5.85
C VAL A 104 -12.53 -8.10 6.75
N ARG A 105 -11.98 -8.86 7.69
CA ARG A 105 -12.72 -9.59 8.74
C ARG A 105 -12.98 -8.76 9.98
N SER A 106 -11.96 -8.03 10.39
CA SER A 106 -12.02 -7.17 11.57
C SER A 106 -11.12 -5.97 11.42
N SER A 107 -11.48 -4.87 12.07
CA SER A 107 -10.69 -3.66 12.17
C SER A 107 -10.77 -3.13 13.60
N ARG A 108 -9.64 -2.66 14.12
CA ARG A 108 -9.57 -2.01 15.43
C ARG A 108 -8.43 -1.01 15.49
N THR A 109 -8.56 -0.02 16.35
CA THR A 109 -7.52 0.97 16.66
C THR A 109 -7.14 0.84 18.12
N VAL A 110 -5.83 0.86 18.39
CA VAL A 110 -5.26 0.74 19.75
C VAL A 110 -4.41 1.99 20.02
N PRO A 111 -4.61 2.72 21.12
CA PRO A 111 -3.74 3.82 21.48
C PRO A 111 -2.27 3.38 21.57
N PHE A 112 -1.37 4.22 21.10
CA PHE A 112 0.06 3.93 21.04
C PHE A 112 0.87 5.22 21.19
N ASP A 113 1.93 5.19 21.99
CA ASP A 113 2.88 6.29 22.13
C ASP A 113 4.26 5.81 21.64
N PRO A 114 4.69 6.22 20.45
CA PRO A 114 5.98 5.82 19.90
C PRO A 114 7.18 6.47 20.62
N ALA A 115 6.97 7.56 21.37
CA ALA A 115 8.01 8.23 22.14
C ALA A 115 8.30 7.54 23.47
N HIS A 116 7.44 6.63 23.91
CA HIS A 116 7.67 5.88 25.15
C HIS A 116 8.91 4.98 25.01
N PRO A 117 9.80 4.88 26.03
CA PRO A 117 11.02 4.06 25.96
C PRO A 117 10.78 2.58 25.65
N SER A 118 9.62 2.02 26.01
CA SER A 118 9.21 0.65 25.68
C SER A 118 8.23 0.57 24.49
N ALA A 119 8.24 1.53 23.59
CA ALA A 119 7.30 1.56 22.46
C ALA A 119 7.38 0.30 21.59
N LEU A 120 8.56 -0.23 21.30
CA LEU A 120 8.70 -1.46 20.52
C LEU A 120 8.13 -2.68 21.23
N ASP A 121 8.25 -2.76 22.56
CA ASP A 121 7.67 -3.86 23.34
C ASP A 121 6.14 -3.74 23.35
N ALA A 122 5.62 -2.53 23.52
CA ALA A 122 4.17 -2.26 23.43
C ALA A 122 3.62 -2.63 22.03
N LEU A 123 4.35 -2.31 20.96
CA LEU A 123 3.97 -2.71 19.59
C LEU A 123 3.96 -4.25 19.46
N CYS A 124 4.95 -4.94 20.03
CA CYS A 124 4.98 -6.40 20.04
C CYS A 124 3.75 -6.97 20.76
N ASP A 125 3.36 -6.41 21.89
CA ASP A 125 2.20 -6.89 22.67
C ASP A 125 0.88 -6.64 21.94
N ILE A 126 0.73 -5.46 21.31
CA ILE A 126 -0.44 -5.12 20.48
C ILE A 126 -0.60 -6.12 19.33
N LEU A 127 0.50 -6.43 18.64
CA LEU A 127 0.47 -7.34 17.48
C LEU A 127 0.34 -8.80 17.92
N ARG A 128 0.93 -9.22 19.05
CA ARG A 128 0.72 -10.54 19.62
C ARG A 128 -0.75 -10.78 19.94
N ALA A 129 -1.40 -9.83 20.62
CA ALA A 129 -2.83 -9.92 20.88
C ALA A 129 -3.68 -9.98 19.57
N ALA A 130 -3.21 -9.39 18.47
CA ALA A 130 -3.87 -9.52 17.17
C ALA A 130 -3.63 -10.91 16.56
N VAL A 131 -2.43 -11.45 16.66
CA VAL A 131 -2.09 -12.82 16.20
C VAL A 131 -2.88 -13.86 16.97
N ASP A 132 -2.95 -13.76 18.30
CA ASP A 132 -3.66 -14.69 19.17
C ASP A 132 -5.19 -14.67 18.93
N ALA A 133 -5.73 -13.50 18.51
CA ALA A 133 -7.15 -13.35 18.19
C ALA A 133 -7.50 -13.71 16.75
N HIS A 134 -6.52 -14.06 15.91
CA HIS A 134 -6.76 -14.39 14.51
C HIS A 134 -7.30 -15.82 14.36
N ASP A 135 -8.51 -15.93 13.82
CA ASP A 135 -9.10 -17.22 13.51
C ASP A 135 -8.66 -17.71 12.12
N GLY A 136 -8.14 -18.93 12.08
CA GLY A 136 -7.73 -19.58 10.83
C GLY A 136 -6.21 -19.55 10.61
N HIS A 137 -5.81 -19.80 9.37
CA HIS A 137 -4.41 -19.92 8.99
C HIS A 137 -3.78 -18.55 8.71
N LEU A 138 -2.99 -18.03 9.65
CA LEU A 138 -2.29 -16.76 9.51
C LEU A 138 -1.02 -16.93 8.66
N LEU A 139 -0.93 -16.22 7.54
CA LEU A 139 0.25 -16.22 6.66
C LEU A 139 1.39 -15.36 7.20
N GLY A 140 1.05 -14.24 7.83
CA GLY A 140 2.02 -13.31 8.41
C GLY A 140 1.39 -11.98 8.82
N VAL A 141 2.25 -11.07 9.26
CA VAL A 141 1.90 -9.71 9.68
C VAL A 141 2.60 -8.70 8.77
N GLY A 142 1.86 -7.77 8.21
CA GLY A 142 2.39 -6.61 7.50
C GLY A 142 2.33 -5.37 8.39
N VAL A 143 3.38 -4.56 8.38
CA VAL A 143 3.45 -3.31 9.16
C VAL A 143 3.81 -2.17 8.23
N GLY A 144 2.93 -1.19 8.16
CA GLY A 144 3.14 0.10 7.47
C GLY A 144 3.38 1.21 8.49
N LEU A 145 4.41 2.01 8.27
CA LEU A 145 4.75 3.10 9.18
C LEU A 145 5.36 4.28 8.40
N PRO A 146 5.31 5.51 8.94
CA PRO A 146 5.97 6.65 8.31
C PRO A 146 7.49 6.48 8.35
N GLY A 147 8.19 7.06 7.37
CA GLY A 147 9.64 7.05 7.30
C GLY A 147 10.22 5.98 6.38
N ALA A 148 11.54 5.87 6.37
CA ALA A 148 12.27 4.95 5.51
C ALA A 148 12.46 3.59 6.17
N VAL A 149 12.27 2.52 5.39
CA VAL A 149 12.56 1.13 5.79
C VAL A 149 13.67 0.62 4.90
N ASP A 150 14.77 0.16 5.47
CA ASP A 150 15.96 -0.28 4.75
C ASP A 150 15.67 -1.42 3.76
N SER A 151 14.90 -2.42 4.21
CA SER A 151 14.33 -3.47 3.36
C SER A 151 13.19 -4.17 4.09
N GLN A 152 12.25 -4.77 3.35
CA GLN A 152 11.15 -5.55 3.93
C GLN A 152 11.66 -6.76 4.75
N ALA A 153 12.77 -7.34 4.34
CA ALA A 153 13.34 -8.50 5.03
C ALA A 153 14.04 -8.14 6.33
N SER A 154 14.75 -7.02 6.38
CA SER A 154 15.39 -6.52 7.59
C SER A 154 14.39 -5.80 8.48
N GLY A 155 13.68 -4.80 7.96
CA GLY A 155 12.70 -4.00 8.69
C GLY A 155 13.34 -3.12 9.77
N VAL A 156 14.53 -2.59 9.49
CA VAL A 156 15.14 -1.51 10.27
C VAL A 156 14.59 -0.19 9.75
N VAL A 157 14.13 0.64 10.66
CA VAL A 157 13.28 1.80 10.36
C VAL A 157 13.91 3.08 10.86
N ASP A 158 13.95 4.08 9.97
CA ASP A 158 14.23 5.47 10.28
C ASP A 158 12.92 6.28 10.14
N ALA A 159 12.29 6.61 11.27
CA ALA A 159 11.01 7.30 11.32
C ALA A 159 11.07 8.53 12.26
N PRO A 160 11.54 9.68 11.78
CA PRO A 160 11.68 10.88 12.62
C PRO A 160 10.36 11.33 13.26
N THR A 161 9.23 11.13 12.59
CA THR A 161 7.88 11.45 13.10
C THR A 161 7.46 10.56 14.28
N LEU A 162 8.10 9.39 14.44
CA LEU A 162 7.92 8.50 15.58
C LEU A 162 9.06 8.61 16.61
N GLY A 163 10.07 9.44 16.34
CA GLY A 163 11.28 9.55 17.15
C GLY A 163 12.19 8.32 17.05
N TRP A 164 12.09 7.54 15.97
CA TRP A 164 12.84 6.31 15.78
C TRP A 164 14.01 6.52 14.82
N ASP A 165 15.20 6.15 15.27
CA ASP A 165 16.45 6.14 14.51
C ASP A 165 16.98 4.70 14.46
N ARG A 166 17.10 4.13 13.26
CA ARG A 166 17.52 2.76 13.00
C ARG A 166 16.85 1.71 13.92
N ALA A 167 15.56 1.90 14.19
CA ALA A 167 14.80 1.03 15.08
C ALA A 167 14.64 -0.38 14.47
N PRO A 168 14.99 -1.46 15.18
CA PRO A 168 14.93 -2.84 14.66
C PRO A 168 13.51 -3.41 14.74
N VAL A 169 12.54 -2.75 14.12
CA VAL A 169 11.12 -3.09 14.20
C VAL A 169 10.87 -4.51 13.68
N GLY A 170 11.34 -4.82 12.47
CA GLY A 170 11.16 -6.14 11.88
C GLY A 170 11.74 -7.29 12.74
N PRO A 171 13.02 -7.24 13.13
CA PRO A 171 13.62 -8.26 13.99
C PRO A 171 12.85 -8.47 15.29
N ARG A 172 12.54 -7.38 16.02
CA ARG A 172 11.81 -7.45 17.29
C ARG A 172 10.43 -8.09 17.13
N LEU A 173 9.69 -7.72 16.09
CA LEU A 173 8.36 -8.30 15.84
C LEU A 173 8.44 -9.78 15.45
N ARG A 174 9.39 -10.17 14.60
CA ARG A 174 9.58 -11.59 14.23
C ARG A 174 9.90 -12.46 15.43
N ASP A 175 10.81 -12.01 16.28
CA ASP A 175 11.17 -12.72 17.52
C ASP A 175 9.98 -12.85 18.49
N ALA A 176 9.19 -11.77 18.57
CA ALA A 176 8.04 -11.73 19.48
C ALA A 176 6.87 -12.57 18.99
N LEU A 177 6.58 -12.58 17.69
CA LEU A 177 5.35 -13.16 17.14
C LEU A 177 5.51 -14.59 16.62
N GLY A 178 6.72 -15.01 16.26
CA GLY A 178 6.98 -16.33 15.70
C GLY A 178 6.33 -16.59 14.33
N VAL A 179 5.92 -15.52 13.61
CA VAL A 179 5.35 -15.56 12.27
C VAL A 179 6.13 -14.63 11.35
N PRO A 180 6.04 -14.79 10.02
CA PRO A 180 6.64 -13.84 9.08
C PRO A 180 6.14 -12.42 9.32
N VAL A 181 7.05 -11.44 9.33
CA VAL A 181 6.73 -10.02 9.46
C VAL A 181 7.40 -9.25 8.35
N LEU A 182 6.59 -8.52 7.58
CA LEU A 182 7.01 -7.61 6.52
C LEU A 182 6.78 -6.18 6.98
N VAL A 183 7.81 -5.35 6.90
CA VAL A 183 7.76 -3.94 7.31
C VAL A 183 8.05 -3.07 6.10
N ASP A 184 7.25 -2.02 5.88
CA ASP A 184 7.48 -1.08 4.78
C ASP A 184 7.01 0.33 5.15
N ASN A 185 7.45 1.32 4.37
CA ASN A 185 6.84 2.64 4.40
C ASN A 185 5.33 2.52 4.11
N ASP A 186 4.53 3.32 4.78
CA ASP A 186 3.07 3.27 4.69
C ASP A 186 2.52 3.53 3.27
N VAL A 187 3.10 4.47 2.53
CA VAL A 187 2.67 4.74 1.13
C VAL A 187 3.07 3.59 0.21
N ASN A 188 4.22 2.95 0.46
CA ASN A 188 4.61 1.74 -0.26
C ASN A 188 3.63 0.59 0.00
N THR A 189 3.04 0.49 1.20
CA THR A 189 2.01 -0.51 1.49
C THR A 189 0.74 -0.28 0.69
N LEU A 190 0.34 0.98 0.49
CA LEU A 190 -0.80 1.34 -0.39
C LEU A 190 -0.49 1.01 -1.85
N ALA A 191 0.72 1.31 -2.32
CA ALA A 191 1.14 0.97 -3.67
C ALA A 191 1.13 -0.56 -3.92
N ALA A 192 1.50 -1.36 -2.90
CA ALA A 192 1.39 -2.81 -2.94
C ALA A 192 -0.09 -3.26 -2.99
N ALA A 193 -0.98 -2.63 -2.23
CA ALA A 193 -2.42 -2.92 -2.28
C ALA A 193 -3.03 -2.63 -3.65
N GLU A 194 -2.66 -1.49 -4.26
CA GLU A 194 -3.09 -1.14 -5.61
C GLU A 194 -2.62 -2.15 -6.66
N SER A 195 -1.42 -2.72 -6.49
CA SER A 195 -0.90 -3.76 -7.38
C SER A 195 -1.71 -5.06 -7.30
N VAL A 196 -2.21 -5.42 -6.12
CA VAL A 196 -2.88 -6.71 -5.88
C VAL A 196 -4.39 -6.61 -6.08
N TYR A 197 -5.05 -5.60 -5.50
CA TYR A 197 -6.51 -5.51 -5.46
C TYR A 197 -7.08 -4.24 -6.09
N GLY A 198 -6.26 -3.23 -6.35
CA GLY A 198 -6.69 -1.93 -6.83
C GLY A 198 -6.60 -1.73 -8.35
N ILE A 199 -6.62 -0.47 -8.74
CA ILE A 199 -6.54 -0.02 -10.14
C ILE A 199 -5.18 -0.32 -10.77
N GLY A 200 -4.12 -0.39 -9.95
CA GLY A 200 -2.75 -0.73 -10.34
C GLY A 200 -2.60 -2.09 -11.02
N ARG A 201 -3.55 -3.02 -10.80
CA ARG A 201 -3.56 -4.38 -11.43
C ARG A 201 -3.45 -4.39 -12.96
N ARG A 202 -3.78 -3.28 -13.62
CA ARG A 202 -3.79 -3.14 -15.08
C ARG A 202 -2.62 -2.32 -15.59
N HIS A 203 -1.76 -1.83 -14.70
CA HIS A 203 -0.67 -0.92 -15.01
C HIS A 203 0.63 -1.49 -14.46
N SER A 204 1.68 -1.46 -15.25
CA SER A 204 3.01 -1.89 -14.85
C SER A 204 3.85 -0.75 -14.27
N SER A 205 3.46 0.49 -14.55
CA SER A 205 4.14 1.69 -14.06
C SER A 205 3.12 2.74 -13.63
N TYR A 206 3.06 3.04 -12.34
CA TYR A 206 2.14 4.05 -11.80
C TYR A 206 2.66 4.65 -10.51
N LEU A 207 2.06 5.76 -10.11
CA LEU A 207 2.34 6.44 -8.85
C LEU A 207 1.11 6.38 -7.95
N VAL A 208 1.34 6.14 -6.65
CA VAL A 208 0.34 6.34 -5.60
C VAL A 208 0.79 7.55 -4.78
N VAL A 209 0.05 8.63 -4.88
CA VAL A 209 0.37 9.89 -4.18
C VAL A 209 -0.62 10.11 -3.06
N THR A 210 -0.12 10.22 -1.84
CA THR A 210 -0.94 10.49 -0.66
C THR A 210 -0.87 11.95 -0.26
N ILE A 211 -2.03 12.53 0.02
CA ILE A 211 -2.21 13.92 0.47
C ILE A 211 -2.92 13.88 1.81
N GLY A 212 -2.25 14.39 2.85
CA GLY A 212 -2.79 14.38 4.21
C GLY A 212 -1.90 15.15 5.17
N ARG A 213 -1.57 14.56 6.32
CA ARG A 213 -0.60 15.15 7.27
C ARG A 213 0.72 15.48 6.58
N GLY A 214 1.20 14.55 5.74
CA GLY A 214 2.34 14.72 4.86
C GLY A 214 2.00 14.43 3.40
N ILE A 215 3.00 14.47 2.54
CA ILE A 215 2.91 14.17 1.12
C ILE A 215 3.87 13.02 0.80
N GLY A 216 3.30 11.86 0.50
CA GLY A 216 4.08 10.68 0.14
C GLY A 216 3.84 10.23 -1.30
N CYS A 217 4.74 9.38 -1.82
CA CYS A 217 4.57 8.76 -3.13
C CYS A 217 5.12 7.34 -3.15
N GLY A 218 4.24 6.37 -3.37
CA GLY A 218 4.64 5.02 -3.74
C GLY A 218 4.88 4.95 -5.24
N ILE A 219 6.06 4.49 -5.63
CA ILE A 219 6.46 4.37 -7.04
C ILE A 219 6.39 2.90 -7.44
N VAL A 220 5.57 2.58 -8.44
CA VAL A 220 5.54 1.24 -9.03
C VAL A 220 6.15 1.28 -10.42
N THR A 221 7.15 0.44 -10.65
CA THR A 221 7.81 0.25 -11.95
C THR A 221 7.93 -1.23 -12.26
N GLN A 222 7.59 -1.63 -13.49
CA GLN A 222 7.62 -3.03 -13.92
C GLN A 222 6.80 -3.96 -13.00
N GLY A 223 5.68 -3.43 -12.46
CA GLY A 223 4.78 -4.16 -11.56
C GLY A 223 5.28 -4.30 -10.12
N SER A 224 6.42 -3.73 -9.76
CA SER A 224 7.02 -3.82 -8.43
C SER A 224 7.18 -2.44 -7.77
N VAL A 225 6.99 -2.35 -6.46
CA VAL A 225 7.20 -1.13 -5.69
C VAL A 225 8.71 -0.82 -5.63
N SER A 226 9.08 0.35 -6.12
CA SER A 226 10.47 0.85 -6.09
C SER A 226 10.76 1.54 -4.76
N ARG A 227 11.66 0.97 -3.98
CA ARG A 227 12.02 1.47 -2.63
C ARG A 227 13.31 2.29 -2.64
N GLY A 228 14.04 2.27 -3.76
CA GLY A 228 15.38 2.87 -3.83
C GLY A 228 16.44 2.06 -3.07
N ALA A 229 17.65 2.60 -3.02
CA ALA A 229 18.79 1.91 -2.43
C ALA A 229 18.72 1.82 -0.88
N HIS A 230 17.98 2.73 -0.25
CA HIS A 230 17.94 2.88 1.21
C HIS A 230 16.51 3.08 1.74
N GLY A 231 15.50 2.65 0.99
CA GLY A 231 14.09 2.77 1.39
C GLY A 231 13.48 4.17 1.24
N GLY A 232 14.22 5.15 0.70
CA GLY A 232 13.79 6.55 0.60
C GLY A 232 13.27 6.96 -0.79
N ALA A 233 12.91 6.02 -1.67
CA ALA A 233 12.27 6.39 -2.93
C ALA A 233 10.85 6.91 -2.68
N GLY A 234 10.45 7.94 -3.44
CA GLY A 234 9.10 8.48 -3.34
C GLY A 234 8.93 9.64 -2.36
N GLU A 235 9.99 10.15 -1.77
CA GLU A 235 9.98 11.32 -0.86
C GLU A 235 9.67 12.63 -1.61
N ILE A 236 8.62 12.63 -2.44
CA ILE A 236 8.24 13.79 -3.27
C ILE A 236 7.78 14.99 -2.44
N GLY A 237 7.30 14.77 -1.21
CA GLY A 237 6.96 15.83 -0.27
C GLY A 237 8.14 16.75 0.05
N HIS A 238 9.37 16.23 -0.09
CA HIS A 238 10.58 16.98 0.20
C HIS A 238 11.26 17.60 -1.04
N ILE A 239 10.61 17.53 -2.21
CA ILE A 239 11.07 18.26 -3.40
C ILE A 239 10.87 19.77 -3.16
N PRO A 240 11.92 20.62 -3.32
CA PRO A 240 11.78 22.07 -3.20
C PRO A 240 10.95 22.61 -4.37
N VAL A 241 9.79 23.21 -4.09
CA VAL A 241 8.91 23.82 -5.08
C VAL A 241 8.98 25.35 -5.07
N THR A 242 9.59 25.91 -4.04
CA THR A 242 9.89 27.35 -3.92
C THR A 242 11.32 27.55 -3.40
N VAL A 243 11.93 28.69 -3.72
CA VAL A 243 13.29 29.04 -3.25
C VAL A 243 13.22 29.53 -1.80
N ASP A 244 12.33 30.48 -1.53
CA ASP A 244 12.14 31.12 -0.21
C ASP A 244 10.78 30.71 0.35
N GLY A 245 10.65 29.47 0.78
CA GLY A 245 9.40 28.91 1.31
C GLY A 245 9.48 28.65 2.82
N PRO A 246 8.43 28.04 3.39
CA PRO A 246 8.43 27.61 4.79
C PRO A 246 9.51 26.54 5.05
N VAL A 247 9.97 26.50 6.29
CA VAL A 247 10.89 25.46 6.77
C VAL A 247 10.11 24.16 6.88
N CYS A 248 10.63 23.10 6.28
CA CYS A 248 10.09 21.76 6.33
C CYS A 248 10.57 21.02 7.58
N GLY A 249 9.78 20.04 8.04
CA GLY A 249 10.17 19.12 9.11
C GLY A 249 11.47 18.35 8.84
N CYS A 250 11.86 18.20 7.57
CA CYS A 250 13.16 17.62 7.18
C CYS A 250 14.38 18.56 7.34
N GLY A 251 14.16 19.81 7.75
CA GLY A 251 15.19 20.83 7.92
C GLY A 251 15.46 21.69 6.68
N ASN A 252 14.96 21.33 5.50
CA ASN A 252 15.08 22.12 4.28
C ASN A 252 13.98 23.20 4.19
N THR A 253 14.14 24.13 3.23
CA THR A 253 13.20 25.22 2.98
C THR A 253 12.48 25.01 1.65
N GLY A 254 11.17 25.33 1.60
CA GLY A 254 10.39 25.34 0.36
C GLY A 254 9.98 23.97 -0.18
N CYS A 255 10.03 22.92 0.64
CA CYS A 255 9.56 21.59 0.29
C CYS A 255 8.05 21.59 -0.01
N LEU A 256 7.62 20.76 -0.95
CA LEU A 256 6.21 20.63 -1.32
C LEU A 256 5.32 20.39 -0.09
N GLU A 257 5.69 19.46 0.78
CA GLU A 257 4.95 19.13 2.02
C GLU A 257 4.80 20.33 2.96
N ALA A 258 5.85 21.15 3.10
CA ALA A 258 5.80 22.33 3.96
C ALA A 258 4.76 23.37 3.49
N HIS A 259 4.37 23.31 2.22
CA HIS A 259 3.33 24.16 1.65
C HIS A 259 1.95 23.53 1.68
N ILE A 260 1.84 22.23 1.34
CA ILE A 260 0.54 21.61 1.02
C ILE A 260 0.16 20.46 1.96
N GLY A 261 1.06 20.01 2.84
CA GLY A 261 0.68 19.16 3.95
C GLY A 261 -0.23 19.90 4.95
N GLU A 262 -0.86 19.18 5.86
CA GLU A 262 -1.81 19.76 6.83
C GLU A 262 -1.28 21.03 7.52
N SER A 263 -0.05 20.97 8.03
CA SER A 263 0.59 22.12 8.71
C SER A 263 0.78 23.32 7.78
N GLY A 264 1.15 23.08 6.50
CA GLY A 264 1.32 24.10 5.50
C GLY A 264 0.00 24.79 5.12
N LEU A 265 -1.05 24.01 4.90
CA LEU A 265 -2.39 24.52 4.62
C LEU A 265 -2.91 25.38 5.77
N LEU A 266 -2.78 24.91 7.01
CA LEU A 266 -3.19 25.66 8.20
C LEU A 266 -2.38 26.93 8.38
N ALA A 267 -1.07 26.91 8.13
CA ALA A 267 -0.24 28.11 8.18
C ALA A 267 -0.68 29.15 7.12
N ALA A 268 -0.95 28.73 5.90
CA ALA A 268 -1.48 29.60 4.85
C ALA A 268 -2.86 30.18 5.19
N ALA A 269 -3.75 29.36 5.75
CA ALA A 269 -5.10 29.77 6.16
C ALA A 269 -5.05 30.78 7.31
N ARG A 270 -4.16 30.59 8.28
CA ARG A 270 -3.93 31.55 9.38
C ARG A 270 -3.34 32.86 8.88
N ALA A 271 -2.34 32.80 7.99
CA ALA A 271 -1.73 34.00 7.40
C ALA A 271 -2.72 34.87 6.61
N THR A 272 -3.73 34.27 6.01
CA THR A 272 -4.82 34.97 5.32
C THR A 272 -5.99 35.35 6.21
N GLY A 273 -5.96 34.98 7.50
CA GLY A 273 -7.03 35.27 8.48
C GLY A 273 -8.32 34.49 8.22
N VAL A 274 -8.25 33.37 7.52
CA VAL A 274 -9.40 32.48 7.25
C VAL A 274 -9.78 31.71 8.50
N VAL A 275 -8.78 31.24 9.25
CA VAL A 275 -8.96 30.46 10.47
C VAL A 275 -8.16 31.06 11.63
N GLY A 276 -8.61 30.81 12.85
CA GLY A 276 -7.92 31.23 14.07
C GLY A 276 -6.66 30.42 14.38
N PRO A 277 -5.85 30.81 15.37
CA PRO A 277 -4.59 30.16 15.68
C PRO A 277 -4.75 28.68 16.12
N ASP A 278 -5.85 28.34 16.78
CA ASP A 278 -6.12 27.01 17.33
C ASP A 278 -6.99 26.16 16.38
N ALA A 279 -7.38 26.68 15.23
CA ALA A 279 -8.23 25.97 14.28
C ALA A 279 -7.45 24.88 13.54
N GLY A 280 -8.14 23.78 13.25
CA GLY A 280 -7.64 22.65 12.47
C GLY A 280 -8.20 22.58 11.04
N MET A 281 -7.98 21.44 10.38
CA MET A 281 -8.43 21.22 9.00
C MET A 281 -9.96 21.24 8.88
N THR A 282 -10.70 20.84 9.92
CA THR A 282 -12.17 20.87 9.93
C THR A 282 -12.70 22.29 9.73
N GLU A 283 -12.13 23.27 10.41
CA GLU A 283 -12.54 24.67 10.32
C GLU A 283 -12.19 25.27 8.95
N LEU A 284 -11.01 24.93 8.40
CA LEU A 284 -10.61 25.35 7.06
C LEU A 284 -11.56 24.76 5.99
N ALA A 285 -11.87 23.48 6.08
CA ALA A 285 -12.82 22.82 5.19
C ALA A 285 -14.21 23.44 5.28
N ALA A 286 -14.72 23.67 6.50
CA ALA A 286 -16.03 24.31 6.74
C ALA A 286 -16.09 25.71 6.11
N ALA A 287 -15.03 26.52 6.24
CA ALA A 287 -14.95 27.84 5.60
C ALA A 287 -15.00 27.74 4.07
N ALA A 288 -14.29 26.80 3.46
CA ALA A 288 -14.30 26.57 2.01
C ALA A 288 -15.69 26.13 1.50
N HIS A 289 -16.36 25.22 2.22
CA HIS A 289 -17.73 24.80 1.94
C HIS A 289 -18.74 25.91 2.13
N ALA A 290 -18.56 26.78 3.12
CA ALA A 290 -19.40 27.97 3.32
C ALA A 290 -19.21 29.05 2.24
N GLY A 291 -18.25 28.88 1.32
CA GLY A 291 -18.03 29.82 0.21
C GLY A 291 -16.97 30.88 0.49
N GLU A 292 -16.21 30.79 1.57
CA GLU A 292 -15.12 31.74 1.84
C GLU A 292 -14.04 31.63 0.75
N GLU A 293 -13.91 32.67 -0.05
CA GLU A 293 -13.02 32.68 -1.22
C GLU A 293 -11.55 32.50 -0.84
N ARG A 294 -11.11 33.07 0.29
CA ARG A 294 -9.73 32.89 0.76
C ARG A 294 -9.44 31.47 1.20
N ALA A 295 -10.41 30.76 1.81
CA ALA A 295 -10.27 29.34 2.14
C ALA A 295 -10.11 28.49 0.87
N ARG A 296 -10.96 28.74 -0.14
CA ARG A 296 -10.85 28.06 -1.44
C ARG A 296 -9.56 28.39 -2.16
N ALA A 297 -9.05 29.63 -2.04
CA ALA A 297 -7.78 30.03 -2.62
C ALA A 297 -6.58 29.29 -1.99
N VAL A 298 -6.61 29.00 -0.68
CA VAL A 298 -5.60 28.17 -0.04
C VAL A 298 -5.51 26.78 -0.68
N TYR A 299 -6.63 26.11 -0.85
CA TYR A 299 -6.68 24.79 -1.50
C TYR A 299 -6.28 24.88 -2.99
N ALA A 300 -6.74 25.88 -3.72
CA ALA A 300 -6.39 26.05 -5.13
C ALA A 300 -4.90 26.30 -5.32
N GLU A 301 -4.25 27.06 -4.44
CA GLU A 301 -2.80 27.27 -4.44
C GLU A 301 -2.06 25.98 -4.14
N ALA A 302 -2.51 25.23 -3.14
CA ALA A 302 -1.97 23.93 -2.83
C ALA A 302 -2.07 22.97 -4.03
N GLY A 303 -3.19 22.99 -4.74
CA GLY A 303 -3.35 22.25 -6.00
C GLY A 303 -2.33 22.67 -7.05
N ARG A 304 -2.08 23.98 -7.22
CA ARG A 304 -1.06 24.48 -8.17
C ARG A 304 0.34 23.97 -7.83
N LEU A 305 0.71 24.00 -6.55
CA LEU A 305 2.03 23.50 -6.10
C LEU A 305 2.16 22.00 -6.28
N LEU A 306 1.12 21.23 -5.96
CA LEU A 306 1.08 19.79 -6.20
C LEU A 306 1.26 19.48 -7.69
N GLY A 307 0.50 20.17 -8.56
CA GLY A 307 0.58 19.97 -10.01
C GLY A 307 1.97 20.29 -10.57
N ARG A 308 2.62 21.34 -10.05
CA ARG A 308 3.99 21.70 -10.42
C ARG A 308 5.00 20.64 -9.96
N GLY A 309 4.94 20.22 -8.71
CA GLY A 309 5.86 19.21 -8.17
C GLY A 309 5.71 17.87 -8.89
N LEU A 310 4.45 17.44 -9.08
CA LEU A 310 4.15 16.15 -9.68
C LEU A 310 4.50 16.09 -11.18
N SER A 311 4.43 17.22 -11.90
CA SER A 311 4.89 17.27 -13.30
C SER A 311 6.38 16.94 -13.44
N GLY A 312 7.23 17.34 -12.49
CA GLY A 312 8.64 16.96 -12.45
C GLY A 312 8.84 15.45 -12.26
N VAL A 313 8.05 14.84 -11.38
CA VAL A 313 8.07 13.39 -11.13
C VAL A 313 7.66 12.61 -12.38
N VAL A 314 6.61 13.07 -13.07
CA VAL A 314 6.17 12.48 -14.35
C VAL A 314 7.25 12.54 -15.42
N HIS A 315 8.04 13.61 -15.51
CA HIS A 315 9.14 13.69 -16.47
C HIS A 315 10.27 12.70 -16.20
N ILE A 316 10.45 12.29 -14.95
CA ILE A 316 11.51 11.35 -14.54
C ILE A 316 11.05 9.89 -14.69
N LEU A 317 9.81 9.59 -14.28
CA LEU A 317 9.33 8.21 -14.11
C LEU A 317 8.42 7.75 -15.25
N ASP A 318 7.85 8.67 -16.03
CA ASP A 318 6.94 8.40 -17.16
C ASP A 318 5.84 7.36 -16.83
N PRO A 319 5.02 7.58 -15.78
CA PRO A 319 4.03 6.61 -15.35
C PRO A 319 2.86 6.51 -16.33
N GLU A 320 2.24 5.32 -16.38
CA GLU A 320 0.98 5.10 -17.13
C GLU A 320 -0.22 5.75 -16.43
N LEU A 321 -0.18 5.87 -15.09
CA LEU A 321 -1.27 6.34 -14.26
C LEU A 321 -0.73 6.99 -12.98
N ILE A 322 -1.49 7.95 -12.44
CA ILE A 322 -1.29 8.51 -11.09
C ILE A 322 -2.56 8.27 -10.29
N VAL A 323 -2.42 7.67 -9.11
CA VAL A 323 -3.50 7.48 -8.14
C VAL A 323 -3.31 8.50 -7.02
N LEU A 324 -4.28 9.39 -6.83
CA LEU A 324 -4.30 10.38 -5.75
C LEU A 324 -5.22 9.87 -4.64
N MET A 325 -4.74 9.81 -3.42
CA MET A 325 -5.49 9.33 -2.25
C MET A 325 -5.05 10.02 -0.96
N GLY A 326 -5.66 9.66 0.16
CA GLY A 326 -5.35 10.22 1.46
C GLY A 326 -6.44 11.16 1.97
N GLU A 327 -6.27 11.63 3.20
CA GLU A 327 -7.25 12.43 3.94
C GLU A 327 -7.61 13.74 3.22
N GLY A 328 -6.63 14.35 2.54
CA GLY A 328 -6.81 15.60 1.79
C GLY A 328 -7.72 15.47 0.57
N MET A 329 -8.01 14.23 0.13
CA MET A 329 -8.89 13.99 -1.03
C MET A 329 -10.36 14.32 -0.75
N THR A 330 -10.78 14.40 0.51
CA THR A 330 -12.13 14.84 0.90
C THR A 330 -12.44 16.23 0.32
N GLU A 331 -11.43 17.09 0.26
CA GLU A 331 -11.57 18.49 -0.21
C GLU A 331 -11.04 18.68 -1.65
N TRP A 332 -10.87 17.59 -2.41
CA TRP A 332 -10.30 17.62 -3.76
C TRP A 332 -11.00 18.60 -4.69
N THR A 333 -12.29 18.80 -4.53
CA THR A 333 -13.06 19.74 -5.31
C THR A 333 -12.48 21.17 -5.31
N PHE A 334 -11.80 21.56 -4.22
CA PHE A 334 -11.16 22.88 -4.11
C PHE A 334 -9.71 22.89 -4.60
N TRP A 335 -9.06 21.72 -4.67
CA TRP A 335 -7.69 21.57 -5.21
C TRP A 335 -7.65 21.44 -6.71
N GLN A 336 -8.64 20.73 -7.28
CA GLN A 336 -8.63 20.20 -8.63
C GLN A 336 -8.35 21.28 -9.69
N GLY A 337 -8.99 22.44 -9.61
CA GLY A 337 -8.81 23.51 -10.59
C GLY A 337 -7.36 24.00 -10.68
N GLY A 338 -6.74 24.28 -9.53
CA GLY A 338 -5.34 24.69 -9.47
C GLY A 338 -4.39 23.59 -9.89
N PHE A 339 -4.68 22.35 -9.48
CA PHE A 339 -3.90 21.18 -9.85
C PHE A 339 -3.88 20.95 -11.37
N GLU A 340 -5.05 20.85 -12.00
CA GLU A 340 -5.19 20.59 -13.43
C GLU A 340 -4.47 21.66 -14.26
N GLU A 341 -4.72 22.94 -13.97
CA GLU A 341 -4.07 24.04 -14.69
C GLU A 341 -2.56 23.91 -14.61
N SER A 342 -2.02 23.79 -13.40
CA SER A 342 -0.59 23.77 -13.16
C SER A 342 0.06 22.50 -13.69
N PHE A 343 -0.53 21.35 -13.43
CA PHE A 343 -0.03 20.04 -13.86
C PHE A 343 0.11 19.97 -15.37
N ARG A 344 -0.98 20.26 -16.10
CA ARG A 344 -0.98 20.21 -17.58
C ARG A 344 -0.05 21.24 -18.20
N ARG A 345 0.05 22.43 -17.60
CA ARG A 345 0.93 23.50 -18.10
C ARG A 345 2.42 23.15 -17.97
N HIS A 346 2.83 22.50 -16.89
CA HIS A 346 4.23 22.17 -16.66
C HIS A 346 4.68 20.87 -17.33
N LEU A 347 3.75 20.02 -17.79
CA LEU A 347 4.09 18.83 -18.55
C LEU A 347 4.54 19.16 -19.97
N MET A 348 5.54 18.42 -20.48
CA MET A 348 5.87 18.43 -21.91
C MET A 348 4.63 18.11 -22.75
N PRO A 349 4.45 18.70 -23.94
CA PRO A 349 3.25 18.50 -24.75
C PRO A 349 2.86 17.03 -24.95
N ALA A 350 3.85 16.14 -25.16
CA ALA A 350 3.63 14.72 -25.36
C ALA A 350 3.14 13.98 -24.09
N ARG A 351 3.28 14.57 -22.90
CA ARG A 351 2.88 13.99 -21.60
C ARG A 351 1.66 14.65 -20.97
N ARG A 352 1.10 15.67 -21.59
CA ARG A 352 -0.10 16.36 -21.06
C ARG A 352 -1.34 15.47 -20.92
N GLY A 353 -1.36 14.33 -21.60
CA GLY A 353 -2.43 13.36 -21.54
C GLY A 353 -2.28 12.30 -20.44
N VAL A 354 -1.22 12.31 -19.61
CA VAL A 354 -1.06 11.30 -18.55
C VAL A 354 -2.29 11.32 -17.65
N PRO A 355 -2.95 10.16 -17.44
CA PRO A 355 -4.16 10.09 -16.63
C PRO A 355 -3.83 10.15 -15.13
N TYR A 356 -4.76 10.69 -14.36
CA TYR A 356 -4.81 10.50 -12.93
C TYR A 356 -6.22 10.13 -12.49
N VAL A 357 -6.33 9.45 -11.36
CA VAL A 357 -7.59 9.11 -10.71
C VAL A 357 -7.51 9.49 -9.25
N THR A 358 -8.68 9.72 -8.66
CA THR A 358 -8.82 9.96 -7.23
C THR A 358 -9.52 8.78 -6.59
N GLU A 359 -8.96 8.23 -5.53
CA GLU A 359 -9.56 7.15 -4.76
C GLU A 359 -10.20 7.69 -3.49
N SER A 360 -11.36 7.10 -3.12
CA SER A 360 -12.00 7.41 -1.85
C SER A 360 -11.11 6.94 -0.70
N TRP A 361 -11.12 7.68 0.40
CA TRP A 361 -10.25 7.43 1.53
C TRP A 361 -11.00 6.93 2.76
N THR A 362 -10.41 5.94 3.44
CA THR A 362 -10.77 5.52 4.80
C THR A 362 -9.50 5.19 5.57
N GLU A 363 -9.47 5.46 6.86
CA GLU A 363 -8.29 5.22 7.71
C GLU A 363 -7.83 3.74 7.70
N SER A 364 -8.78 2.81 7.60
CA SER A 364 -8.47 1.38 7.54
C SER A 364 -7.68 0.96 6.31
N GLN A 365 -7.70 1.74 5.22
CA GLN A 365 -6.96 1.41 3.99
C GLN A 365 -5.44 1.34 4.21
N TRP A 366 -4.89 2.14 5.13
CA TRP A 366 -3.48 2.03 5.51
C TRP A 366 -3.13 0.64 6.08
N ALA A 367 -3.94 0.16 7.02
CA ALA A 367 -3.73 -1.15 7.61
C ALA A 367 -4.00 -2.29 6.59
N VAL A 368 -5.00 -2.14 5.71
CA VAL A 368 -5.22 -3.06 4.59
C VAL A 368 -4.01 -3.07 3.67
N GLY A 369 -3.44 -1.91 3.33
CA GLY A 369 -2.19 -1.79 2.58
C GLY A 369 -1.06 -2.59 3.21
N ALA A 370 -0.89 -2.47 4.53
CA ALA A 370 0.11 -3.24 5.27
C ALA A 370 -0.14 -4.76 5.17
N ALA A 371 -1.40 -5.23 5.31
CA ALA A 371 -1.73 -6.64 5.11
C ALA A 371 -1.41 -7.12 3.69
N CYS A 372 -1.55 -6.24 2.69
CA CYS A 372 -1.24 -6.55 1.30
C CYS A 372 0.25 -6.82 1.05
N LEU A 373 1.17 -6.40 1.91
CA LEU A 373 2.58 -6.83 1.84
C LEU A 373 2.69 -8.37 1.95
N VAL A 374 1.94 -8.95 2.88
CA VAL A 374 1.90 -10.41 3.11
C VAL A 374 1.18 -11.10 1.95
N LEU A 375 0.02 -10.58 1.55
CA LEU A 375 -0.77 -11.18 0.48
C LEU A 375 -0.04 -11.11 -0.87
N ALA A 376 0.59 -9.98 -1.21
CA ALA A 376 1.42 -9.84 -2.40
C ALA A 376 2.57 -10.86 -2.41
N SER A 377 3.27 -11.03 -1.28
CA SER A 377 4.36 -11.99 -1.14
C SER A 377 3.91 -13.45 -1.29
N SER A 378 2.62 -13.72 -1.03
CA SER A 378 2.02 -15.06 -1.25
C SER A 378 1.91 -15.39 -2.74
N PHE A 379 1.80 -14.36 -3.59
CA PHE A 379 1.50 -14.47 -5.01
C PHE A 379 2.70 -14.22 -5.93
N ASP A 380 3.75 -13.57 -5.42
CA ASP A 380 4.93 -13.20 -6.19
C ASP A 380 6.18 -13.88 -5.62
N ALA A 381 6.91 -14.59 -6.48
CA ALA A 381 8.11 -15.31 -6.09
C ALA A 381 9.34 -14.40 -5.95
N ASP A 382 9.32 -13.23 -6.60
CA ASP A 382 10.49 -12.35 -6.71
C ASP A 382 10.50 -11.25 -5.63
N THR A 383 9.40 -11.10 -4.87
CA THR A 383 9.27 -10.05 -3.84
C THR A 383 9.52 -10.56 -2.42
N ALA A 384 9.99 -9.67 -1.55
CA ALA A 384 10.09 -9.79 -0.10
C ALA A 384 11.15 -10.74 0.48
N GLY A 385 12.10 -11.26 -0.32
CA GLY A 385 13.23 -12.04 0.19
C GLY A 385 12.81 -13.21 1.10
N GLU A 386 13.61 -13.50 2.14
CA GLU A 386 13.41 -14.62 3.07
C GLU A 386 12.01 -14.61 3.74
N GLN A 387 11.50 -13.44 4.14
CA GLN A 387 10.17 -13.35 4.77
C GLN A 387 9.05 -13.70 3.80
N GLY A 388 9.17 -13.33 2.53
CA GLY A 388 8.22 -13.72 1.48
C GLY A 388 8.26 -15.23 1.21
N GLU A 389 9.43 -15.86 1.28
CA GLU A 389 9.54 -17.32 1.18
C GLU A 389 8.81 -18.01 2.34
N LEU A 390 8.95 -17.51 3.57
CA LEU A 390 8.23 -18.03 4.73
C LEU A 390 6.71 -17.87 4.60
N VAL A 391 6.23 -16.73 4.08
CA VAL A 391 4.81 -16.51 3.80
C VAL A 391 4.29 -17.54 2.79
N ARG A 392 5.02 -17.76 1.68
CA ARG A 392 4.65 -18.76 0.66
C ARG A 392 4.66 -20.18 1.20
N ALA A 393 5.65 -20.52 2.04
CA ALA A 393 5.71 -21.84 2.70
C ALA A 393 4.47 -22.05 3.57
N ARG A 394 4.09 -21.06 4.39
CA ARG A 394 2.87 -21.14 5.20
C ARG A 394 1.61 -21.32 4.37
N LEU A 395 1.46 -20.63 3.23
CA LEU A 395 0.32 -20.84 2.33
C LEU A 395 0.31 -22.27 1.74
N GLN A 396 1.48 -22.88 1.56
CA GLN A 396 1.56 -24.27 1.08
C GLN A 396 1.22 -25.29 2.18
N ASP A 397 1.42 -24.97 3.44
CA ASP A 397 1.16 -25.86 4.58
C ASP A 397 -0.32 -25.95 4.99
N VAL A 398 -1.19 -25.09 4.45
CA VAL A 398 -2.65 -25.10 4.72
C VAL A 398 -3.26 -26.49 4.53
N ALA A 399 -2.82 -27.23 3.50
CA ALA A 399 -3.34 -28.56 3.18
C ALA A 399 -3.00 -29.67 4.19
N THR A 400 -2.03 -29.48 5.06
CA THR A 400 -1.60 -30.51 6.02
C THR A 400 -2.32 -30.42 7.36
N ALA A 401 -2.90 -29.25 7.66
CA ALA A 401 -3.59 -29.00 8.94
C ALA A 401 -5.06 -29.49 8.95
N GLY A 402 -5.74 -29.60 7.79
CA GLY A 402 -7.12 -30.08 7.65
C GLY A 402 -7.30 -31.60 7.61
N ALA A 403 -6.19 -32.37 7.63
CA ALA A 403 -6.20 -33.84 7.53
C ALA A 403 -5.91 -34.55 8.89
N ARG A 404 -6.01 -33.84 10.02
CA ARG A 404 -5.86 -34.44 11.35
C ARG A 404 -7.13 -34.33 12.18
#